data_b974b77b3e5dbe8b794387e494fd068c
#
_entry.id   b974b77b3e5dbe8b794387e494fd068c
#
_cell.length_a   1.000
_cell.length_b   1.000
_cell.length_c   1.000
_cell.angle_alpha   90.00
_cell.angle_beta   90.00
_cell.angle_gamma   90.00
#
_symmetry.space_group_name_H-M   'P 1'
#
loop_
_entity.id
_entity.type
_entity.pdbx_description
1 polymer ?
#
loop_
_entity_poly.entity_id
_entity_poly.type
_entity_poly.pdbx_seq_one_letter_code
_entity_poly.pdbx_strand_id
1 'polypeptide(L)'
;SHNSKNSSTSVLDAGCGEGYYLRQVAKSCNEKNMNLQLAGLDISKWACLSAAKQDSKPNSTNWLVASNANIPISSNSIDQVLCIFGFPVYQEFSRVLKPNGKLIQVDAGANHLRELREIIYPTLKEDKVDQGLSIDGFKRIQSQNVSFSVNFNDQEKISDLLTMTPHLYRASKEGREKA
;
A
#
# COMPACT_ATOMS: atom_id res chain seq x y z
N SER A 1 -9.16 -3.40 40.98
CA SER A 1 -8.13 -3.86 40.06
C SER A 1 -8.71 -3.91 38.65
N HIS A 2 -8.56 -2.82 37.90
CA HIS A 2 -8.86 -2.80 36.45
C HIS A 2 -7.74 -3.52 35.72
N ASN A 3 -7.99 -4.76 35.33
CA ASN A 3 -7.23 -5.41 34.26
C ASN A 3 -7.49 -4.61 32.95
N SER A 4 -6.62 -3.70 32.61
CA SER A 4 -6.53 -3.20 31.25
C SER A 4 -6.07 -4.41 30.40
N LYS A 5 -7.03 -5.12 29.77
CA LYS A 5 -6.72 -6.06 28.72
C LYS A 5 -5.92 -5.26 27.69
N ASN A 6 -4.66 -5.61 27.45
CA ASN A 6 -3.86 -5.12 26.34
C ASN A 6 -4.66 -5.40 25.06
N SER A 7 -5.44 -4.42 24.61
CA SER A 7 -6.21 -4.54 23.38
C SER A 7 -5.22 -4.59 22.22
N SER A 8 -5.19 -5.72 21.54
CA SER A 8 -4.40 -5.87 20.32
C SER A 8 -5.11 -5.14 19.18
N THR A 9 -4.38 -4.34 18.41
CA THR A 9 -4.89 -3.67 17.20
C THR A 9 -4.63 -4.55 16.00
N SER A 10 -5.67 -4.86 15.23
CA SER A 10 -5.57 -5.64 14.00
C SER A 10 -5.39 -4.75 12.79
N VAL A 11 -4.36 -5.02 11.98
CA VAL A 11 -4.01 -4.26 10.77
C VAL A 11 -3.91 -5.20 9.59
N LEU A 12 -4.60 -4.87 8.51
CA LEU A 12 -4.52 -5.53 7.20
C LEU A 12 -3.85 -4.60 6.20
N ASP A 13 -2.81 -5.07 5.51
CA ASP A 13 -2.22 -4.41 4.34
C ASP A 13 -2.75 -5.10 3.07
N ALA A 14 -3.62 -4.40 2.34
CA ALA A 14 -4.35 -4.89 1.18
C ALA A 14 -3.63 -4.50 -0.12
N GLY A 15 -2.92 -5.46 -0.72
CA GLY A 15 -1.95 -5.26 -1.80
C GLY A 15 -0.55 -5.03 -1.23
N CYS A 16 -0.15 -5.88 -0.27
CA CYS A 16 1.05 -5.69 0.52
C CYS A 16 2.37 -5.87 -0.25
N GLY A 17 2.33 -6.41 -1.47
CA GLY A 17 3.53 -6.76 -2.21
C GLY A 17 4.46 -7.64 -1.37
N GLU A 18 5.73 -7.26 -1.30
CA GLU A 18 6.73 -7.94 -0.47
C GLU A 18 6.71 -7.54 1.02
N GLY A 19 5.64 -6.86 1.48
CA GLY A 19 5.38 -6.57 2.88
C GLY A 19 6.24 -5.45 3.50
N TYR A 20 6.85 -4.59 2.71
CA TYR A 20 7.73 -3.53 3.19
C TYR A 20 7.03 -2.62 4.21
N TYR A 21 5.87 -2.06 3.85
CA TYR A 21 5.15 -1.11 4.71
C TYR A 21 4.67 -1.75 6.00
N LEU A 22 4.15 -2.97 5.93
CA LEU A 22 3.67 -3.68 7.10
C LEU A 22 4.81 -4.00 8.09
N ARG A 23 6.01 -4.35 7.58
CA ARG A 23 7.21 -4.50 8.44
C ARG A 23 7.64 -3.19 9.09
N GLN A 24 7.54 -2.03 8.41
CA GLN A 24 7.84 -0.73 9.01
C GLN A 24 6.82 -0.39 10.12
N VAL A 25 5.53 -0.67 9.91
CA VAL A 25 4.50 -0.52 10.93
C VAL A 25 4.81 -1.41 12.14
N ALA A 26 5.13 -2.68 11.91
CA ALA A 26 5.50 -3.63 12.98
C ALA A 26 6.68 -3.12 13.81
N LYS A 27 7.75 -2.64 13.14
CA LYS A 27 8.94 -2.08 13.80
C LYS A 27 8.59 -0.87 14.66
N SER A 28 7.90 0.11 14.09
CA SER A 28 7.52 1.34 14.79
C SER A 28 6.62 1.08 16.00
N CYS A 29 5.70 0.11 15.90
CA CYS A 29 4.80 -0.24 16.98
C CYS A 29 5.49 -1.06 18.08
N ASN A 30 6.45 -1.93 17.73
CA ASN A 30 7.27 -2.64 18.71
C ASN A 30 8.11 -1.66 19.57
N GLU A 31 8.67 -0.62 18.97
CA GLU A 31 9.39 0.43 19.69
C GLU A 31 8.50 1.16 20.71
N LYS A 32 7.19 1.18 20.49
CA LYS A 32 6.17 1.80 21.34
C LYS A 32 5.46 0.80 22.27
N ASN A 33 5.90 -0.46 22.33
CA ASN A 33 5.26 -1.54 23.09
C ASN A 33 3.77 -1.74 22.75
N MET A 34 3.38 -1.49 21.51
CA MET A 34 2.01 -1.72 21.03
C MET A 34 1.83 -3.16 20.59
N ASN A 35 0.74 -3.80 21.03
CA ASN A 35 0.41 -5.15 20.59
C ASN A 35 -0.38 -5.11 19.27
N LEU A 36 0.14 -5.73 18.22
CA LEU A 36 -0.48 -5.78 16.91
C LEU A 36 -0.76 -7.20 16.45
N GLN A 37 -1.87 -7.36 15.72
CA GLN A 37 -2.14 -8.52 14.88
C GLN A 37 -2.06 -8.07 13.44
N LEU A 38 -1.09 -8.61 12.70
CA LEU A 38 -0.75 -8.16 11.35
C LEU A 38 -1.15 -9.20 10.31
N ALA A 39 -1.76 -8.74 9.23
CA ALA A 39 -2.02 -9.53 8.04
C ALA A 39 -1.63 -8.73 6.79
N GLY A 40 -0.89 -9.37 5.88
CA GLY A 40 -0.60 -8.85 4.56
C GLY A 40 -1.28 -9.69 3.50
N LEU A 41 -1.92 -9.08 2.52
CA LEU A 41 -2.64 -9.75 1.46
C LEU A 41 -2.17 -9.24 0.09
N ASP A 42 -1.84 -10.16 -0.80
CA ASP A 42 -1.50 -9.85 -2.19
C ASP A 42 -1.99 -10.97 -3.12
N ILE A 43 -2.31 -10.62 -4.36
CA ILE A 43 -2.68 -11.60 -5.38
C ILE A 43 -1.48 -12.42 -5.87
N SER A 44 -0.28 -11.85 -5.74
CA SER A 44 0.97 -12.50 -6.14
C SER A 44 1.47 -13.45 -5.06
N LYS A 45 1.40 -14.75 -5.35
CA LYS A 45 2.02 -15.79 -4.51
C LYS A 45 3.50 -15.49 -4.23
N TRP A 46 4.22 -15.01 -5.22
CA TRP A 46 5.65 -14.74 -5.10
C TRP A 46 5.95 -13.57 -4.18
N ALA A 47 5.12 -12.53 -4.22
CA ALA A 47 5.22 -11.39 -3.31
C ALA A 47 4.99 -11.84 -1.86
N CYS A 48 3.92 -12.61 -1.59
CA CYS A 48 3.65 -13.16 -0.26
C CYS A 48 4.78 -14.08 0.25
N LEU A 49 5.35 -14.92 -0.62
CA LEU A 49 6.49 -15.77 -0.25
C LEU A 49 7.74 -14.94 0.08
N SER A 50 8.00 -13.87 -0.69
CA SER A 50 9.10 -12.93 -0.43
C SER A 50 8.87 -12.20 0.90
N ALA A 51 7.65 -11.72 1.15
CA ALA A 51 7.28 -11.08 2.40
C ALA A 51 7.51 -11.98 3.62
N ALA A 52 7.07 -13.23 3.53
CA ALA A 52 7.23 -14.23 4.61
C ALA A 52 8.70 -14.55 4.90
N LYS A 53 9.55 -14.63 3.85
CA LYS A 53 11.00 -14.86 4.00
C LYS A 53 11.73 -13.69 4.67
N GLN A 54 11.25 -12.48 4.45
CA GLN A 54 11.84 -11.24 4.99
C GLN A 54 11.32 -10.91 6.40
N ASP A 55 10.35 -11.67 6.91
CA ASP A 55 9.80 -11.45 8.25
C ASP A 55 10.84 -11.86 9.29
N SER A 56 11.27 -10.90 10.13
CA SER A 56 12.34 -11.09 11.10
C SER A 56 11.93 -12.01 12.27
N LYS A 57 10.63 -12.15 12.49
CA LYS A 57 10.04 -13.04 13.50
C LYS A 57 9.08 -13.99 12.79
N PRO A 58 9.41 -15.28 12.63
CA PRO A 58 8.49 -16.24 12.05
C PRO A 58 7.11 -16.18 12.72
N ASN A 59 6.07 -16.17 11.89
CA ASN A 59 4.66 -16.10 12.32
C ASN A 59 4.23 -14.80 13.05
N SER A 60 4.97 -13.71 12.91
CA SER A 60 4.55 -12.41 13.45
C SER A 60 3.47 -11.75 12.58
N THR A 61 3.44 -12.09 11.29
CA THR A 61 2.48 -11.59 10.31
C THR A 61 1.84 -12.75 9.56
N ASN A 62 0.54 -12.68 9.33
CA ASN A 62 -0.17 -13.61 8.46
C ASN A 62 -0.10 -13.12 7.00
N TRP A 63 0.61 -13.86 6.15
CA TRP A 63 0.74 -13.53 4.72
C TRP A 63 -0.26 -14.35 3.92
N LEU A 64 -1.17 -13.68 3.20
CA LEU A 64 -2.31 -14.26 2.51
C LEU A 64 -2.21 -14.05 1.00
N VAL A 65 -2.36 -15.11 0.23
CA VAL A 65 -2.49 -15.01 -1.23
C VAL A 65 -3.97 -14.94 -1.57
N ALA A 66 -4.47 -13.73 -1.85
CA ALA A 66 -5.88 -13.50 -2.16
C ALA A 66 -6.08 -12.19 -2.93
N SER A 67 -7.30 -11.97 -3.41
CA SER A 67 -7.70 -10.73 -4.08
C SER A 67 -8.38 -9.77 -3.10
N ASN A 68 -8.14 -8.47 -3.27
CA ASN A 68 -8.90 -7.42 -2.57
C ASN A 68 -10.41 -7.49 -2.84
N ALA A 69 -10.83 -8.15 -3.92
CA ALA A 69 -12.24 -8.37 -4.23
C ALA A 69 -12.89 -9.53 -3.46
N ASN A 70 -12.09 -10.33 -2.75
CA ASN A 70 -12.58 -11.44 -1.93
C ASN A 70 -11.57 -11.71 -0.81
N ILE A 71 -11.61 -10.90 0.23
CA ILE A 71 -10.67 -10.95 1.35
C ILE A 71 -11.04 -12.11 2.29
N PRO A 72 -10.17 -13.10 2.52
CA PRO A 72 -10.46 -14.27 3.34
C PRO A 72 -10.35 -13.97 4.85
N ILE A 73 -10.99 -12.89 5.27
CA ILE A 73 -11.02 -12.40 6.65
C ILE A 73 -12.48 -12.15 7.02
N SER A 74 -12.84 -12.45 8.25
CA SER A 74 -14.20 -12.28 8.78
C SER A 74 -14.63 -10.81 8.76
N SER A 75 -15.93 -10.57 8.58
CA SER A 75 -16.50 -9.23 8.69
C SER A 75 -16.28 -8.65 10.10
N ASN A 76 -16.14 -7.32 10.16
CA ASN A 76 -15.99 -6.57 11.43
C ASN A 76 -14.86 -7.08 12.35
N SER A 77 -13.73 -7.47 11.78
CA SER A 77 -12.61 -8.06 12.54
C SER A 77 -11.31 -7.23 12.52
N ILE A 78 -11.18 -6.28 11.59
CA ILE A 78 -9.98 -5.47 11.39
C ILE A 78 -10.19 -4.05 11.90
N ASP A 79 -9.22 -3.52 12.66
CA ASP A 79 -9.24 -2.14 13.15
C ASP A 79 -8.74 -1.15 12.09
N GLN A 80 -7.74 -1.54 11.29
CA GLN A 80 -7.16 -0.68 10.26
C GLN A 80 -6.85 -1.47 8.98
N VAL A 81 -7.22 -0.91 7.83
CA VAL A 81 -6.81 -1.38 6.52
C VAL A 81 -5.85 -0.37 5.92
N LEU A 82 -4.70 -0.83 5.45
CA LEU A 82 -3.76 -0.09 4.62
C LEU A 82 -4.00 -0.48 3.16
N CYS A 83 -4.00 0.49 2.26
CA CYS A 83 -4.00 0.27 0.82
C CYS A 83 -3.01 1.26 0.20
N ILE A 84 -1.76 0.83 0.04
CA ILE A 84 -0.65 1.69 -0.38
C ILE A 84 -0.28 1.34 -1.82
N PHE A 85 -0.57 2.24 -2.76
CA PHE A 85 -0.42 2.04 -4.21
C PHE A 85 -1.14 0.79 -4.75
N GLY A 86 -2.12 0.29 -4.00
CA GLY A 86 -2.92 -0.88 -4.35
C GLY A 86 -4.21 -0.53 -5.09
N PHE A 87 -4.99 -1.56 -5.41
CA PHE A 87 -6.31 -1.41 -6.02
C PHE A 87 -7.38 -1.55 -4.94
N PRO A 88 -8.03 -0.44 -4.51
CA PRO A 88 -9.02 -0.49 -3.46
C PRO A 88 -10.31 -1.16 -3.93
N VAL A 89 -10.86 -2.02 -3.08
CA VAL A 89 -12.21 -2.58 -3.20
C VAL A 89 -12.98 -2.19 -1.95
N TYR A 90 -13.59 -1.03 -1.98
CA TYR A 90 -14.17 -0.38 -0.80
C TYR A 90 -15.26 -1.20 -0.11
N GLN A 91 -16.04 -1.97 -0.86
CA GLN A 91 -17.06 -2.87 -0.29
C GLN A 91 -16.44 -3.94 0.61
N GLU A 92 -15.35 -4.56 0.17
CA GLU A 92 -14.62 -5.56 0.97
C GLU A 92 -13.89 -4.91 2.14
N PHE A 93 -13.29 -3.73 1.94
CA PHE A 93 -12.67 -2.99 3.04
C PHE A 93 -13.69 -2.61 4.10
N SER A 94 -14.87 -2.11 3.70
CA SER A 94 -15.97 -1.81 4.63
C SER A 94 -16.46 -3.06 5.36
N ARG A 95 -16.53 -4.21 4.68
CA ARG A 95 -16.97 -5.48 5.27
C ARG A 95 -16.03 -5.97 6.37
N VAL A 96 -14.71 -5.94 6.13
CA VAL A 96 -13.73 -6.47 7.10
C VAL A 96 -13.44 -5.52 8.25
N LEU A 97 -13.59 -4.21 8.03
CA LEU A 97 -13.38 -3.21 9.07
C LEU A 97 -14.44 -3.29 10.16
N LYS A 98 -14.00 -3.17 11.40
CA LYS A 98 -14.88 -2.95 12.56
C LYS A 98 -15.64 -1.63 12.40
N PRO A 99 -16.77 -1.43 13.12
CA PRO A 99 -17.38 -0.12 13.24
C PRO A 99 -16.35 0.91 13.73
N ASN A 100 -16.27 2.06 13.06
CA ASN A 100 -15.25 3.10 13.27
C ASN A 100 -13.80 2.67 12.96
N GLY A 101 -13.59 1.53 12.31
CA GLY A 101 -12.29 1.14 11.75
C GLY A 101 -11.78 2.15 10.71
N LYS A 102 -10.50 2.16 10.44
CA LYS A 102 -9.86 3.17 9.59
C LYS A 102 -9.29 2.55 8.32
N LEU A 103 -9.55 3.18 7.19
CA LEU A 103 -8.85 2.95 5.94
C LEU A 103 -7.78 4.03 5.77
N ILE A 104 -6.54 3.62 5.58
CA ILE A 104 -5.41 4.49 5.22
C ILE A 104 -5.04 4.14 3.78
N GLN A 105 -5.32 5.05 2.86
CA GLN A 105 -5.04 4.88 1.45
C GLN A 105 -3.96 5.86 1.01
N VAL A 106 -3.00 5.36 0.23
CA VAL A 106 -1.93 6.17 -0.37
C VAL A 106 -1.91 5.91 -1.86
N ASP A 107 -2.05 6.98 -2.64
CA ASP A 107 -2.02 6.95 -4.09
C ASP A 107 -0.92 7.86 -4.63
N ALA A 108 -0.49 7.60 -5.87
CA ALA A 108 0.43 8.46 -6.57
C ALA A 108 -0.22 9.83 -6.85
N GLY A 109 0.42 10.89 -6.38
CA GLY A 109 -0.01 12.26 -6.67
C GLY A 109 0.29 12.68 -8.11
N ALA A 110 -0.23 13.84 -8.50
CA ALA A 110 -0.12 14.41 -9.83
C ALA A 110 1.33 14.51 -10.34
N ASN A 111 2.24 14.89 -9.46
CA ASN A 111 3.65 15.07 -9.78
C ASN A 111 4.52 13.82 -9.51
N HIS A 112 3.90 12.69 -9.22
CA HIS A 112 4.65 11.45 -8.99
C HIS A 112 5.45 11.06 -10.24
N LEU A 113 6.78 10.95 -10.08
CA LEU A 113 7.74 10.63 -11.16
C LEU A 113 7.53 11.50 -12.42
N ARG A 114 7.28 12.80 -12.23
CA ARG A 114 6.90 13.69 -13.32
C ARG A 114 7.99 13.78 -14.37
N GLU A 115 9.24 13.97 -13.96
CA GLU A 115 10.39 14.09 -14.86
C GLU A 115 10.55 12.83 -15.73
N LEU A 116 10.42 11.65 -15.11
CA LEU A 116 10.46 10.39 -15.83
C LEU A 116 9.29 10.25 -16.81
N ARG A 117 8.09 10.64 -16.39
CA ARG A 117 6.89 10.59 -17.25
C ARG A 117 7.00 11.53 -18.46
N GLU A 118 7.60 12.70 -18.30
CA GLU A 118 7.85 13.67 -19.39
C GLU A 118 8.85 13.14 -20.43
N ILE A 119 9.81 12.31 -20.00
CA ILE A 119 10.74 11.63 -20.92
C ILE A 119 10.04 10.51 -21.70
N ILE A 120 9.24 9.71 -21.00
CA ILE A 120 8.65 8.48 -21.55
C ILE A 120 7.44 8.75 -22.44
N TYR A 121 6.61 9.74 -22.07
CA TYR A 121 5.34 10.00 -22.75
C TYR A 121 5.40 11.29 -23.59
N PRO A 122 4.97 11.25 -24.87
CA PRO A 122 4.90 12.44 -25.72
C PRO A 122 3.98 13.54 -25.14
N THR A 123 2.93 13.13 -24.44
CA THR A 123 1.98 14.00 -23.77
C THR A 123 1.57 13.40 -22.44
N LEU A 124 1.61 14.18 -21.39
CA LEU A 124 1.08 13.78 -20.10
C LEU A 124 -0.44 13.94 -20.12
N LYS A 125 -1.14 12.96 -19.55
CA LYS A 125 -2.58 13.12 -19.29
C LYS A 125 -2.75 14.18 -18.22
N GLU A 126 -3.81 15.00 -18.37
CA GLU A 126 -4.23 15.92 -17.32
C GLU A 126 -4.45 15.17 -16.00
N ASP A 127 -3.96 15.75 -14.93
CA ASP A 127 -4.11 15.19 -13.60
C ASP A 127 -5.58 15.17 -13.22
N LYS A 128 -6.05 14.03 -12.75
CA LYS A 128 -7.39 13.95 -12.18
C LYS A 128 -7.38 14.77 -10.90
N VAL A 129 -8.07 15.88 -10.91
CA VAL A 129 -8.35 16.65 -9.69
C VAL A 129 -9.11 15.71 -8.74
N ASP A 130 -8.62 15.58 -7.51
CA ASP A 130 -9.36 14.89 -6.45
C ASP A 130 -10.65 15.67 -6.18
N GLN A 131 -11.74 15.24 -6.80
CA GLN A 131 -13.05 15.88 -6.68
C GLN A 131 -13.71 15.62 -5.33
N GLY A 132 -12.95 15.15 -4.34
CA GLY A 132 -13.50 14.86 -3.01
C GLY A 132 -14.55 13.74 -3.05
N LEU A 133 -14.35 12.73 -3.91
CA LEU A 133 -15.29 11.64 -4.13
C LEU A 133 -15.73 11.05 -2.78
N SER A 134 -17.04 11.15 -2.52
CA SER A 134 -17.67 10.42 -1.44
C SER A 134 -17.58 8.92 -1.79
N ILE A 135 -16.81 8.20 -1.02
CA ILE A 135 -16.71 6.74 -1.16
C ILE A 135 -17.79 6.16 -0.26
N ASP A 136 -18.71 5.39 -0.86
CA ASP A 136 -19.81 4.78 -0.13
C ASP A 136 -19.29 3.91 1.01
N GLY A 137 -19.85 4.10 2.20
CA GLY A 137 -19.40 3.44 3.44
C GLY A 137 -18.22 4.11 4.15
N PHE A 138 -17.59 5.16 3.59
CA PHE A 138 -16.44 5.83 4.21
C PHE A 138 -16.65 7.36 4.30
N LYS A 139 -16.22 7.91 5.43
CA LYS A 139 -16.10 9.36 5.62
C LYS A 139 -14.63 9.75 5.63
N ARG A 140 -14.22 10.61 4.70
CA ARG A 140 -12.85 11.17 4.72
C ARG A 140 -12.67 12.03 5.95
N ILE A 141 -11.70 11.69 6.79
CA ILE A 141 -11.37 12.43 8.02
C ILE A 141 -10.13 13.30 7.85
N GLN A 142 -9.22 12.92 6.96
CA GLN A 142 -7.97 13.64 6.69
C GLN A 142 -7.48 13.34 5.28
N SER A 143 -6.80 14.31 4.66
CA SER A 143 -6.03 14.14 3.45
C SER A 143 -4.75 14.96 3.56
N GLN A 144 -3.63 14.40 3.11
CA GLN A 144 -2.32 15.05 3.13
C GLN A 144 -1.56 14.73 1.86
N ASN A 145 -0.93 15.75 1.27
CA ASN A 145 0.03 15.56 0.20
C ASN A 145 1.43 15.43 0.80
N VAL A 146 2.16 14.40 0.36
CA VAL A 146 3.58 14.20 0.69
C VAL A 146 4.36 14.35 -0.60
N SER A 147 5.35 15.23 -0.63
CA SER A 147 6.23 15.45 -1.77
C SER A 147 7.67 15.47 -1.30
N PHE A 148 8.51 14.76 -2.02
CA PHE A 148 9.97 14.75 -1.81
C PHE A 148 10.65 14.49 -3.14
N SER A 149 11.91 14.92 -3.27
CA SER A 149 12.74 14.65 -4.43
C SER A 149 13.77 13.60 -4.11
N VAL A 150 14.01 12.70 -5.06
CA VAL A 150 15.07 11.68 -4.98
C VAL A 150 15.98 11.87 -6.18
N ASN A 151 17.28 12.06 -5.92
CA ASN A 151 18.28 12.18 -6.97
C ASN A 151 18.96 10.82 -7.19
N PHE A 152 18.92 10.33 -8.41
CA PHE A 152 19.63 9.13 -8.82
C PHE A 152 20.80 9.53 -9.70
N ASN A 153 22.01 9.16 -9.27
CA ASN A 153 23.26 9.36 -10.04
C ASN A 153 23.78 8.04 -10.62
N ASP A 154 22.97 6.99 -10.54
CA ASP A 154 23.32 5.63 -10.89
C ASP A 154 22.29 5.07 -11.87
N GLN A 155 22.76 4.66 -13.04
CA GLN A 155 21.91 4.13 -14.11
C GLN A 155 21.19 2.84 -13.69
N GLU A 156 21.81 2.02 -12.86
CA GLU A 156 21.20 0.79 -12.35
C GLU A 156 19.96 1.10 -11.50
N LYS A 157 20.03 2.09 -10.61
CA LYS A 157 18.91 2.53 -9.78
C LYS A 157 17.78 3.17 -10.59
N ILE A 158 18.10 3.85 -11.68
CA ILE A 158 17.09 4.39 -12.61
C ILE A 158 16.38 3.24 -13.31
N SER A 159 17.12 2.23 -13.78
CA SER A 159 16.57 1.03 -14.40
C SER A 159 15.66 0.25 -13.44
N ASP A 160 16.08 0.10 -12.18
CA ASP A 160 15.28 -0.53 -11.13
C ASP A 160 13.97 0.22 -10.88
N LEU A 161 14.05 1.55 -10.77
CA LEU A 161 12.87 2.40 -10.62
C LEU A 161 11.90 2.24 -11.79
N LEU A 162 12.39 2.24 -13.03
CA LEU A 162 11.60 2.00 -14.23
C LEU A 162 10.90 0.64 -14.18
N THR A 163 11.63 -0.39 -13.80
CA THR A 163 11.10 -1.77 -13.71
C THR A 163 10.01 -1.91 -12.65
N MET A 164 10.12 -1.16 -11.54
CA MET A 164 9.14 -1.15 -10.46
C MET A 164 7.87 -0.38 -10.80
N THR A 165 7.87 0.41 -11.86
CA THR A 165 6.71 1.24 -12.22
C THR A 165 5.94 0.66 -13.41
N PRO A 166 4.61 0.87 -13.49
CA PRO A 166 3.84 0.47 -14.66
C PRO A 166 4.20 1.29 -15.92
N HIS A 167 5.01 2.34 -15.79
CA HIS A 167 5.38 3.21 -16.89
C HIS A 167 6.23 2.50 -17.93
N LEU A 168 7.15 1.63 -17.53
CA LEU A 168 7.97 0.84 -18.43
C LEU A 168 7.12 0.01 -19.40
N TYR A 169 6.06 -0.63 -18.90
CA TYR A 169 5.19 -1.50 -19.72
C TYR A 169 4.21 -0.74 -20.59
N ARG A 170 3.91 0.53 -20.26
CA ARG A 170 2.98 1.39 -21.00
C ARG A 170 3.68 2.34 -21.97
N ALA A 171 4.99 2.47 -21.85
CA ALA A 171 5.80 3.34 -22.72
C ALA A 171 5.91 2.77 -24.14
N SER A 172 5.98 3.65 -25.14
CA SER A 172 6.39 3.29 -26.49
C SER A 172 7.85 2.80 -26.51
N LYS A 173 8.25 2.10 -27.57
CA LYS A 173 9.64 1.67 -27.72
C LYS A 173 10.60 2.86 -27.67
N GLU A 174 10.27 3.95 -28.35
CA GLU A 174 11.05 5.19 -28.37
C GLU A 174 11.14 5.86 -26.98
N GLY A 175 10.04 5.87 -26.23
CA GLY A 175 10.02 6.41 -24.84
C GLY A 175 10.89 5.61 -23.87
N ARG A 176 10.98 4.29 -24.07
CA ARG A 176 11.87 3.43 -23.27
C ARG A 176 13.35 3.60 -23.60
N GLU A 177 13.67 3.92 -24.85
CA GLU A 177 15.06 4.17 -25.29
C GLU A 177 15.59 5.53 -24.83
N LYS A 178 14.69 6.46 -24.48
CA LYS A 178 15.05 7.81 -23.99
C LYS A 178 15.19 7.87 -22.46
N ALA A 179 14.63 6.92 -21.73
CA ALA A 179 14.66 6.85 -20.27
C ALA A 179 15.85 6.04 -19.76
#